data_dbd23eada5a5c2d0671640eb60b4aaba
#
_entry.id   dbd23eada5a5c2d0671640eb60b4aaba
#
_cell.length_a   1.000
_cell.length_b   1.000
_cell.length_c   1.000
_cell.angle_alpha   90.00
_cell.angle_beta   90.00
_cell.angle_gamma   90.00
#
_symmetry.space_group_name_H-M   'P 1'
#
loop_
_entity.id
_entity.type
_entity.pdbx_description
1 polymer ?
#
loop_
_entity_poly.entity_id
_entity_poly.type
_entity_poly.pdbx_seq_one_letter_code
_entity_poly.pdbx_strand_id
1 'polypeptide(L)'
;LTVGMVFLLTRIFDGVSDIIMGFIVDRTKSKWGKARPWILWMAVPYAVTFVLLFLIPANASNMVHAIYIFVTYNLVNTVVYTALNLPYSTMASLITRDEKSRASTQAWRIFCGPGGKMVVTVSTLPLVRMFGNDQRAWIIVACIFAIVALLLLLVCFFNIEERVVIEAAEKEKVSVGKNLKALFSNQYWAICLGLWGFMVMMSTVSGTITTYYCKYLLGDETLYSLIYAAELIAQCVVVLIVPMFVDRFGKRNLTMYGIFLVIAAQVVWMVSPLNFTVAMVSAVMRGIGVAPLWACVFPMIADSAEFGQWKTHVRQDGMIFSAASVGSKVGGGLSSAGIGL
;
A
#
# COMPACT_ATOMS: atom_id res chain seq x y z
N LEU A 1 -12.46 12.13 17.21
CA LEU A 1 -13.11 10.83 17.52
C LEU A 1 -13.93 10.32 16.33
N THR A 2 -14.81 11.14 15.74
CA THR A 2 -15.70 10.75 14.63
C THR A 2 -14.92 10.29 13.39
N VAL A 3 -13.85 11.01 13.02
CA VAL A 3 -13.02 10.68 11.85
C VAL A 3 -12.24 9.37 12.06
N GLY A 4 -11.70 9.15 13.26
CA GLY A 4 -11.00 7.91 13.60
C GLY A 4 -11.91 6.69 13.56
N MET A 5 -13.16 6.80 14.05
CA MET A 5 -14.16 5.73 13.95
C MET A 5 -14.56 5.44 12.50
N VAL A 6 -14.70 6.47 11.66
CA VAL A 6 -14.97 6.31 10.23
C VAL A 6 -13.87 5.49 9.56
N PHE A 7 -12.60 5.79 9.83
CA PHE A 7 -11.48 5.03 9.27
C PHE A 7 -11.42 3.58 9.78
N LEU A 8 -11.74 3.34 11.04
CA LEU A 8 -11.77 1.98 11.60
C LEU A 8 -12.86 1.13 10.95
N LEU A 9 -14.08 1.67 10.82
CA LEU A 9 -15.17 1.00 10.12
C LEU A 9 -14.83 0.71 8.66
N THR A 10 -14.21 1.67 7.97
CA THR A 10 -13.76 1.49 6.58
C THR A 10 -12.83 0.27 6.44
N ARG A 11 -11.93 0.02 7.41
CA ARG A 11 -11.03 -1.14 7.35
C ARG A 11 -11.74 -2.48 7.47
N ILE A 12 -12.84 -2.53 8.19
CA ILE A 12 -13.68 -3.74 8.26
C ILE A 12 -14.35 -3.98 6.89
N PHE A 13 -14.93 -2.93 6.30
CA PHE A 13 -15.51 -3.01 4.96
C PHE A 13 -14.49 -3.40 3.89
N ASP A 14 -13.26 -2.89 3.96
CA ASP A 14 -12.15 -3.27 3.07
C ASP A 14 -11.88 -4.79 3.12
N GLY A 15 -11.84 -5.38 4.31
CA GLY A 15 -11.61 -6.82 4.47
C GLY A 15 -12.72 -7.68 3.84
N VAL A 16 -13.97 -7.29 4.04
CA VAL A 16 -15.14 -7.96 3.46
C VAL A 16 -15.14 -7.81 1.94
N SER A 17 -14.88 -6.60 1.44
CA SER A 17 -14.82 -6.28 0.01
C SER A 17 -13.76 -7.09 -0.72
N ASP A 18 -12.56 -7.30 -0.13
CA ASP A 18 -11.51 -8.12 -0.72
C ASP A 18 -11.95 -9.58 -0.91
N ILE A 19 -12.61 -10.15 0.09
CA ILE A 19 -13.08 -11.53 0.01
C ILE A 19 -14.13 -11.67 -1.10
N ILE A 20 -15.12 -10.77 -1.13
CA ILE A 20 -16.17 -10.76 -2.14
C ILE A 20 -15.56 -10.61 -3.54
N MET A 21 -14.64 -9.65 -3.68
CA MET A 21 -14.00 -9.38 -4.97
C MET A 21 -13.14 -10.54 -5.44
N GLY A 22 -12.44 -11.24 -4.54
CA GLY A 22 -11.69 -12.44 -4.85
C GLY A 22 -12.58 -13.53 -5.49
N PHE A 23 -13.77 -13.79 -4.90
CA PHE A 23 -14.74 -14.73 -5.48
C PHE A 23 -15.26 -14.27 -6.85
N ILE A 24 -15.50 -12.98 -7.04
CA ILE A 24 -16.01 -12.43 -8.31
C ILE A 24 -14.95 -12.58 -9.39
N VAL A 25 -13.69 -12.23 -9.12
CA VAL A 25 -12.57 -12.35 -10.08
C VAL A 25 -12.35 -13.81 -10.47
N ASP A 26 -12.36 -14.73 -9.52
CA ASP A 26 -12.17 -16.17 -9.79
C ASP A 26 -13.26 -16.76 -10.67
N ARG A 27 -14.47 -16.19 -10.64
CA ARG A 27 -15.62 -16.62 -11.46
C ARG A 27 -15.76 -15.83 -12.77
N THR A 28 -14.99 -14.78 -12.95
CA THR A 28 -15.06 -13.95 -14.16
C THR A 28 -14.57 -14.75 -15.36
N LYS A 29 -15.42 -14.83 -16.39
CA LYS A 29 -15.11 -15.42 -17.68
C LYS A 29 -15.24 -14.35 -18.75
N SER A 30 -14.13 -13.98 -19.39
CA SER A 30 -14.14 -13.02 -20.47
C SER A 30 -13.16 -13.40 -21.56
N LYS A 31 -13.34 -12.82 -22.75
CA LYS A 31 -12.41 -12.99 -23.89
C LYS A 31 -11.00 -12.45 -23.60
N TRP A 32 -10.83 -11.61 -22.58
CA TRP A 32 -9.56 -11.01 -22.20
C TRP A 32 -8.93 -11.68 -20.96
N GLY A 33 -9.51 -12.78 -20.45
CA GLY A 33 -9.06 -13.47 -19.24
C GLY A 33 -9.93 -13.19 -18.02
N LYS A 34 -9.39 -13.46 -16.82
CA LYS A 34 -10.12 -13.32 -15.54
C LYS A 34 -9.90 -11.94 -14.89
N ALA A 35 -8.66 -11.48 -14.86
CA ALA A 35 -8.25 -10.29 -14.13
C ALA A 35 -8.17 -9.04 -15.03
N ARG A 36 -7.66 -9.20 -16.26
CA ARG A 36 -7.47 -8.09 -17.22
C ARG A 36 -8.74 -7.26 -17.47
N PRO A 37 -9.95 -7.82 -17.67
CA PRO A 37 -11.15 -7.02 -17.94
C PRO A 37 -11.50 -6.07 -16.80
N TRP A 38 -11.19 -6.42 -15.56
CA TRP A 38 -11.45 -5.57 -14.39
C TRP A 38 -10.65 -4.28 -14.40
N ILE A 39 -9.42 -4.30 -14.96
CA ILE A 39 -8.62 -3.08 -15.13
C ILE A 39 -9.35 -2.10 -16.05
N LEU A 40 -9.91 -2.58 -17.15
CA LEU A 40 -10.67 -1.75 -18.09
C LEU A 40 -11.99 -1.26 -17.49
N TRP A 41 -12.76 -2.18 -16.89
CA TRP A 41 -14.09 -1.86 -16.35
C TRP A 41 -14.01 -0.88 -15.19
N MET A 42 -12.97 -0.96 -14.37
CA MET A 42 -12.80 -0.09 -13.22
C MET A 42 -12.01 1.18 -13.52
N ALA A 43 -11.40 1.34 -14.69
CA ALA A 43 -10.63 2.52 -15.04
C ALA A 43 -11.46 3.81 -14.99
N VAL A 44 -12.62 3.83 -15.62
CA VAL A 44 -13.53 4.99 -15.61
C VAL A 44 -14.19 5.19 -14.25
N PRO A 45 -14.80 4.17 -13.62
CA PRO A 45 -15.32 4.29 -12.25
C PRO A 45 -14.29 4.84 -11.26
N TYR A 46 -13.04 4.39 -11.34
CA TYR A 46 -11.97 4.87 -10.45
C TYR A 46 -11.70 6.36 -10.65
N ALA A 47 -11.55 6.82 -11.90
CA ALA A 47 -11.33 8.22 -12.20
C ALA A 47 -12.49 9.11 -11.73
N VAL A 48 -13.74 8.69 -12.00
CA VAL A 48 -14.93 9.44 -11.60
C VAL A 48 -15.08 9.50 -10.08
N THR A 49 -15.00 8.36 -9.41
CA THR A 49 -15.16 8.32 -7.95
C THR A 49 -14.04 9.04 -7.22
N PHE A 50 -12.81 9.03 -7.75
CA PHE A 50 -11.71 9.81 -7.22
C PHE A 50 -11.98 11.32 -7.26
N VAL A 51 -12.52 11.85 -8.36
CA VAL A 51 -12.91 13.27 -8.45
C VAL A 51 -14.07 13.59 -7.51
N LEU A 52 -15.07 12.68 -7.38
CA LEU A 52 -16.20 12.86 -6.47
C LEU A 52 -15.74 13.08 -5.02
N LEU A 53 -14.64 12.50 -4.58
CA LEU A 53 -14.09 12.67 -3.25
C LEU A 53 -13.79 14.15 -2.91
N PHE A 54 -13.45 14.97 -3.92
CA PHE A 54 -13.11 16.38 -3.77
C PHE A 54 -14.28 17.34 -4.02
N LEU A 55 -15.42 16.82 -4.54
CA LEU A 55 -16.64 17.60 -4.80
C LEU A 55 -17.50 17.75 -3.54
N ILE A 56 -16.91 18.24 -2.46
CA ILE A 56 -17.63 18.42 -1.18
C ILE A 56 -18.62 19.57 -1.30
N PRO A 57 -19.91 19.39 -0.96
CA PRO A 57 -20.92 20.45 -1.04
C PRO A 57 -20.60 21.62 -0.08
N ALA A 58 -20.42 22.84 -0.59
CA ALA A 58 -19.97 23.98 0.22
C ALA A 58 -20.99 24.45 1.29
N ASN A 59 -22.29 24.25 1.03
CA ASN A 59 -23.37 24.80 1.87
C ASN A 59 -24.12 23.73 2.68
N ALA A 60 -23.46 22.62 3.04
CA ALA A 60 -24.09 21.52 3.76
C ALA A 60 -23.77 21.57 5.26
N SER A 61 -24.60 20.90 6.07
CA SER A 61 -24.32 20.76 7.52
C SER A 61 -23.12 19.84 7.76
N ASN A 62 -22.48 19.98 8.93
CA ASN A 62 -21.33 19.14 9.31
C ASN A 62 -21.63 17.63 9.24
N MET A 63 -22.89 17.24 9.51
CA MET A 63 -23.32 15.85 9.42
C MET A 63 -23.37 15.37 7.96
N VAL A 64 -23.86 16.21 7.04
CA VAL A 64 -23.88 15.89 5.60
C VAL A 64 -22.46 15.80 5.06
N HIS A 65 -21.54 16.68 5.47
CA HIS A 65 -20.12 16.59 5.13
C HIS A 65 -19.52 15.25 5.59
N ALA A 66 -19.77 14.84 6.83
CA ALA A 66 -19.25 13.58 7.38
C ALA A 66 -19.79 12.36 6.60
N ILE A 67 -21.09 12.34 6.31
CA ILE A 67 -21.72 11.26 5.53
C ILE A 67 -21.18 11.25 4.10
N TYR A 68 -21.06 12.40 3.45
CA TYR A 68 -20.53 12.52 2.10
C TYR A 68 -19.10 11.97 2.01
N ILE A 69 -18.21 12.41 2.91
CA ILE A 69 -16.83 11.94 2.98
C ILE A 69 -16.79 10.43 3.24
N PHE A 70 -17.60 9.94 4.17
CA PHE A 70 -17.66 8.50 4.47
C PHE A 70 -18.08 7.68 3.25
N VAL A 71 -19.16 8.07 2.57
CA VAL A 71 -19.68 7.36 1.40
C VAL A 71 -18.70 7.42 0.24
N THR A 72 -18.21 8.61 -0.12
CA THR A 72 -17.31 8.78 -1.27
C THR A 72 -15.95 8.12 -1.02
N TYR A 73 -15.40 8.22 0.19
CA TYR A 73 -14.15 7.58 0.56
C TYR A 73 -14.25 6.05 0.48
N ASN A 74 -15.32 5.46 1.04
CA ASN A 74 -15.52 4.01 0.96
C ASN A 74 -15.81 3.56 -0.48
N LEU A 75 -16.54 4.34 -1.27
CA LEU A 75 -16.78 4.03 -2.66
C LEU A 75 -15.47 3.96 -3.47
N VAL A 76 -14.60 4.96 -3.32
CA VAL A 76 -13.28 4.96 -3.99
C VAL A 76 -12.39 3.86 -3.47
N ASN A 77 -12.16 3.81 -2.16
CA ASN A 77 -11.10 3.00 -1.55
C ASN A 77 -11.51 1.54 -1.34
N THR A 78 -12.74 1.31 -0.87
CA THR A 78 -13.20 -0.03 -0.50
C THR A 78 -13.82 -0.77 -1.67
N VAL A 79 -14.60 -0.09 -2.52
CA VAL A 79 -15.32 -0.75 -3.62
C VAL A 79 -14.49 -0.73 -4.90
N VAL A 80 -14.23 0.47 -5.44
CA VAL A 80 -13.64 0.61 -6.77
C VAL A 80 -12.15 0.27 -6.76
N TYR A 81 -11.39 0.74 -5.77
CA TYR A 81 -9.96 0.41 -5.66
C TYR A 81 -9.73 -1.08 -5.40
N THR A 82 -10.53 -1.74 -4.56
CA THR A 82 -10.43 -3.18 -4.36
C THR A 82 -10.74 -3.95 -5.65
N ALA A 83 -11.79 -3.53 -6.38
CA ALA A 83 -12.16 -4.13 -7.66
C ALA A 83 -11.11 -3.92 -8.77
N LEU A 84 -10.25 -2.92 -8.64
CA LEU A 84 -9.13 -2.65 -9.53
C LEU A 84 -7.84 -3.34 -9.06
N ASN A 85 -7.46 -3.15 -7.80
CA ASN A 85 -6.15 -3.53 -7.27
C ASN A 85 -5.99 -5.05 -7.07
N LEU A 86 -7.07 -5.76 -6.70
CA LEU A 86 -7.01 -7.20 -6.50
C LEU A 86 -6.76 -7.96 -7.81
N PRO A 87 -7.53 -7.70 -8.92
CA PRO A 87 -7.21 -8.27 -10.23
C PRO A 87 -5.82 -7.84 -10.74
N TYR A 88 -5.45 -6.57 -10.59
CA TYR A 88 -4.11 -6.08 -10.97
C TYR A 88 -3.01 -6.85 -10.23
N SER A 89 -3.20 -7.17 -8.96
CA SER A 89 -2.23 -7.93 -8.18
C SER A 89 -2.13 -9.39 -8.64
N THR A 90 -3.26 -10.00 -9.06
CA THR A 90 -3.26 -11.37 -9.60
C THR A 90 -2.66 -11.47 -10.99
N MET A 91 -2.67 -10.38 -11.78
CA MET A 91 -2.04 -10.34 -13.11
C MET A 91 -0.58 -10.77 -13.08
N ALA A 92 0.17 -10.46 -12.02
CA ALA A 92 1.59 -10.84 -11.92
C ALA A 92 1.83 -12.36 -12.03
N SER A 93 0.86 -13.18 -11.61
CA SER A 93 0.91 -14.65 -11.75
C SER A 93 0.35 -15.15 -13.08
N LEU A 94 -0.41 -14.31 -13.80
CA LEU A 94 -1.08 -14.67 -15.05
C LEU A 94 -0.31 -14.24 -16.31
N ILE A 95 0.70 -13.36 -16.17
CA ILE A 95 1.50 -12.86 -17.30
C ILE A 95 2.50 -13.91 -17.78
N THR A 96 3.19 -14.60 -16.86
CA THR A 96 4.26 -15.55 -17.20
C THR A 96 4.37 -16.70 -16.22
N ARG A 97 4.79 -17.87 -16.71
CA ARG A 97 5.17 -19.04 -15.88
C ARG A 97 6.64 -19.00 -15.46
N ASP A 98 7.47 -18.24 -16.16
CA ASP A 98 8.89 -18.14 -15.85
C ASP A 98 9.12 -17.37 -14.54
N GLU A 99 9.80 -18.00 -13.59
CA GLU A 99 10.04 -17.44 -12.26
C GLU A 99 10.89 -16.17 -12.30
N LYS A 100 11.89 -16.10 -13.19
CA LYS A 100 12.78 -14.95 -13.32
C LYS A 100 12.02 -13.73 -13.85
N SER A 101 11.21 -13.92 -14.89
CA SER A 101 10.38 -12.86 -15.47
C SER A 101 9.31 -12.38 -14.47
N ARG A 102 8.73 -13.30 -13.69
CA ARG A 102 7.79 -12.95 -12.61
C ARG A 102 8.47 -12.14 -11.52
N ALA A 103 9.64 -12.55 -11.07
CA ALA A 103 10.43 -11.82 -10.06
C ALA A 103 10.79 -10.42 -10.57
N SER A 104 11.23 -10.29 -11.83
CA SER A 104 11.54 -9.00 -12.45
C SER A 104 10.29 -8.08 -12.50
N THR A 105 9.13 -8.61 -12.90
CA THR A 105 7.88 -7.85 -12.95
C THR A 105 7.48 -7.34 -11.54
N GLN A 106 7.64 -8.17 -10.52
CA GLN A 106 7.37 -7.76 -9.13
C GLN A 106 8.38 -6.72 -8.64
N ALA A 107 9.65 -6.84 -9.00
CA ALA A 107 10.67 -5.84 -8.65
C ALA A 107 10.34 -4.47 -9.26
N TRP A 108 9.96 -4.42 -10.53
CA TRP A 108 9.50 -3.18 -11.16
C TRP A 108 8.25 -2.60 -10.49
N ARG A 109 7.29 -3.44 -10.11
CA ARG A 109 6.10 -3.00 -9.38
C ARG A 109 6.45 -2.38 -8.04
N ILE A 110 7.36 -3.00 -7.28
CA ILE A 110 7.83 -2.50 -5.98
C ILE A 110 8.60 -1.19 -6.14
N PHE A 111 9.34 -1.00 -7.23
CA PHE A 111 10.06 0.23 -7.53
C PHE A 111 9.13 1.36 -7.98
N CYS A 112 8.23 1.09 -8.93
CA CYS A 112 7.34 2.10 -9.51
C CYS A 112 6.25 2.58 -8.53
N GLY A 113 5.82 1.74 -7.58
CA GLY A 113 4.79 2.11 -6.60
C GLY A 113 5.17 3.32 -5.74
N PRO A 114 6.27 3.27 -4.97
CA PRO A 114 6.79 4.43 -4.24
C PRO A 114 7.13 5.61 -5.14
N GLY A 115 7.68 5.37 -6.34
CA GLY A 115 7.97 6.42 -7.32
C GLY A 115 6.72 7.20 -7.74
N GLY A 116 5.64 6.51 -8.07
CA GLY A 116 4.36 7.14 -8.39
C GLY A 116 3.78 7.91 -7.20
N LYS A 117 3.84 7.33 -6.00
CA LYS A 117 3.41 8.01 -4.76
C LYS A 117 4.22 9.28 -4.52
N MET A 118 5.53 9.27 -4.76
CA MET A 118 6.40 10.44 -4.65
C MET A 118 5.96 11.55 -5.62
N VAL A 119 5.77 11.21 -6.90
CA VAL A 119 5.32 12.18 -7.92
C VAL A 119 4.02 12.86 -7.49
N VAL A 120 3.01 12.09 -7.10
CA VAL A 120 1.72 12.64 -6.63
C VAL A 120 1.92 13.51 -5.39
N THR A 121 2.64 13.03 -4.37
CA THR A 121 2.81 13.77 -3.11
C THR A 121 3.56 15.09 -3.31
N VAL A 122 4.64 15.10 -4.10
CA VAL A 122 5.45 16.29 -4.34
C VAL A 122 4.72 17.31 -5.23
N SER A 123 3.94 16.85 -6.20
CA SER A 123 3.27 17.73 -7.16
C SER A 123 1.93 18.28 -6.68
N THR A 124 1.25 17.63 -5.72
CA THR A 124 -0.12 18.02 -5.29
C THR A 124 -0.17 19.45 -4.76
N LEU A 125 0.63 19.79 -3.73
CA LEU A 125 0.57 21.10 -3.09
C LEU A 125 1.03 22.24 -4.02
N PRO A 126 2.14 22.12 -4.79
CA PRO A 126 2.51 23.12 -5.78
C PRO A 126 1.42 23.36 -6.83
N LEU A 127 0.80 22.29 -7.35
CA LEU A 127 -0.30 22.42 -8.32
C LEU A 127 -1.53 23.12 -7.70
N VAL A 128 -1.93 22.75 -6.49
CA VAL A 128 -3.06 23.40 -5.80
C VAL A 128 -2.80 24.88 -5.59
N ARG A 129 -1.58 25.28 -5.19
CA ARG A 129 -1.19 26.69 -5.05
C ARG A 129 -1.21 27.44 -6.38
N MET A 130 -0.75 26.81 -7.46
CA MET A 130 -0.75 27.38 -8.81
C MET A 130 -2.18 27.71 -9.29
N PHE A 131 -3.17 26.91 -8.89
CA PHE A 131 -4.57 27.11 -9.29
C PHE A 131 -5.41 27.94 -8.29
N GLY A 132 -4.79 28.54 -7.26
CA GLY A 132 -5.46 29.51 -6.37
C GLY A 132 -5.70 29.03 -4.94
N ASN A 133 -5.29 27.82 -4.58
CA ASN A 133 -5.36 27.25 -3.21
C ASN A 133 -6.77 27.23 -2.59
N ASP A 134 -7.80 27.13 -3.42
CA ASP A 134 -9.21 27.04 -3.05
C ASP A 134 -9.77 25.64 -3.35
N GLN A 135 -11.04 25.41 -3.02
CA GLN A 135 -11.70 24.12 -3.31
C GLN A 135 -11.69 23.79 -4.82
N ARG A 136 -11.78 24.82 -5.68
CA ARG A 136 -11.74 24.60 -7.14
C ARG A 136 -10.37 24.11 -7.58
N ALA A 137 -9.29 24.65 -6.99
CA ALA A 137 -7.94 24.18 -7.25
C ALA A 137 -7.77 22.69 -6.90
N TRP A 138 -8.28 22.23 -5.77
CA TRP A 138 -8.27 20.81 -5.40
C TRP A 138 -9.03 19.93 -6.40
N ILE A 139 -10.19 20.38 -6.88
CA ILE A 139 -10.97 19.65 -7.89
C ILE A 139 -10.20 19.58 -9.22
N ILE A 140 -9.60 20.68 -9.67
CA ILE A 140 -8.79 20.70 -10.91
C ILE A 140 -7.62 19.72 -10.81
N VAL A 141 -6.88 19.75 -9.71
CA VAL A 141 -5.75 18.83 -9.47
C VAL A 141 -6.22 17.39 -9.41
N ALA A 142 -7.35 17.12 -8.76
CA ALA A 142 -7.96 15.79 -8.73
C ALA A 142 -8.35 15.31 -10.14
N CYS A 143 -8.91 16.18 -10.98
CA CYS A 143 -9.22 15.86 -12.38
C CYS A 143 -7.96 15.53 -13.18
N ILE A 144 -6.88 16.30 -13.01
CA ILE A 144 -5.60 16.04 -13.68
C ILE A 144 -5.09 14.66 -13.32
N PHE A 145 -5.03 14.33 -12.01
CA PHE A 145 -4.58 13.01 -11.55
C PHE A 145 -5.52 11.89 -11.99
N ALA A 146 -6.84 12.12 -12.02
CA ALA A 146 -7.81 11.15 -12.50
C ALA A 146 -7.60 10.82 -13.98
N ILE A 147 -7.35 11.83 -14.81
CA ILE A 147 -7.05 11.64 -16.25
C ILE A 147 -5.73 10.88 -16.42
N VAL A 148 -4.69 11.25 -15.71
CA VAL A 148 -3.40 10.55 -15.76
C VAL A 148 -3.56 9.09 -15.32
N ALA A 149 -4.27 8.83 -14.23
CA ALA A 149 -4.55 7.47 -13.76
C ALA A 149 -5.34 6.67 -14.79
N LEU A 150 -6.37 7.26 -15.40
CA LEU A 150 -7.17 6.63 -16.45
C LEU A 150 -6.30 6.23 -17.65
N LEU A 151 -5.45 7.15 -18.12
CA LEU A 151 -4.54 6.87 -19.24
C LEU A 151 -3.55 5.76 -18.91
N LEU A 152 -2.95 5.77 -17.70
CA LEU A 152 -2.03 4.71 -17.27
C LEU A 152 -2.73 3.35 -17.15
N LEU A 153 -3.97 3.30 -16.67
CA LEU A 153 -4.76 2.06 -16.59
C LEU A 153 -5.10 1.53 -17.98
N LEU A 154 -5.42 2.40 -18.93
CA LEU A 154 -5.65 2.01 -20.33
C LEU A 154 -4.35 1.49 -20.97
N VAL A 155 -3.22 2.18 -20.77
CA VAL A 155 -1.91 1.71 -21.23
C VAL A 155 -1.59 0.33 -20.63
N CYS A 156 -1.86 0.13 -19.33
CA CYS A 156 -1.71 -1.16 -18.67
C CYS A 156 -2.59 -2.24 -19.34
N PHE A 157 -3.87 -1.95 -19.57
CA PHE A 157 -4.79 -2.89 -20.21
C PHE A 157 -4.34 -3.29 -21.62
N PHE A 158 -3.92 -2.33 -22.45
CA PHE A 158 -3.53 -2.62 -23.83
C PHE A 158 -2.21 -3.37 -23.96
N ASN A 159 -1.26 -3.16 -23.05
CA ASN A 159 0.08 -3.74 -23.13
C ASN A 159 0.24 -5.05 -22.35
N ILE A 160 -0.65 -5.37 -21.40
CA ILE A 160 -0.54 -6.57 -20.58
C ILE A 160 -1.58 -7.60 -21.02
N GLU A 161 -1.13 -8.84 -21.25
CA GLU A 161 -1.98 -9.97 -21.63
C GLU A 161 -1.88 -11.10 -20.62
N GLU A 162 -3.02 -11.74 -20.32
CA GLU A 162 -3.03 -13.00 -19.57
C GLU A 162 -2.61 -14.13 -20.50
N ARG A 163 -1.42 -14.68 -20.25
CA ARG A 163 -0.85 -15.78 -21.05
C ARG A 163 -0.92 -17.13 -20.33
N VAL A 164 -1.09 -17.11 -19.02
CA VAL A 164 -1.15 -18.29 -18.18
C VAL A 164 -2.59 -18.62 -17.86
N VAL A 165 -3.14 -19.62 -18.50
CA VAL A 165 -4.38 -20.25 -18.05
C VAL A 165 -4.02 -21.14 -16.86
N ILE A 166 -4.36 -20.72 -15.66
CA ILE A 166 -4.32 -21.58 -14.50
C ILE A 166 -5.59 -22.44 -14.60
N GLU A 167 -5.46 -23.64 -15.18
CA GLU A 167 -6.45 -24.68 -14.98
C GLU A 167 -6.64 -24.78 -13.46
N ALA A 168 -7.90 -24.85 -13.03
CA ALA A 168 -8.21 -25.11 -11.63
C ALA A 168 -7.64 -26.51 -11.31
N ALA A 169 -6.34 -26.53 -10.99
CA ALA A 169 -5.74 -27.70 -10.40
C ALA A 169 -6.66 -28.06 -9.23
N GLU A 170 -7.06 -29.31 -9.14
CA GLU A 170 -7.87 -29.86 -8.07
C GLU A 170 -7.33 -29.33 -6.74
N LYS A 171 -7.96 -28.26 -6.27
CA LYS A 171 -7.73 -27.79 -4.92
C LYS A 171 -8.22 -28.94 -4.07
N GLU A 172 -7.30 -29.78 -3.61
CA GLU A 172 -7.61 -30.68 -2.50
C GLU A 172 -8.44 -29.85 -1.52
N LYS A 173 -9.65 -30.27 -1.29
CA LYS A 173 -10.61 -29.59 -0.39
C LYS A 173 -10.12 -29.75 1.06
N VAL A 174 -8.95 -29.21 1.36
CA VAL A 174 -8.45 -29.15 2.73
C VAL A 174 -9.36 -28.20 3.49
N SER A 175 -9.99 -28.68 4.53
CA SER A 175 -10.91 -27.91 5.37
C SER A 175 -10.25 -26.60 5.79
N VAL A 176 -10.93 -25.46 5.57
CA VAL A 176 -10.47 -24.11 5.94
C VAL A 176 -9.97 -24.06 7.40
N GLY A 177 -10.63 -24.79 8.32
CA GLY A 177 -10.24 -24.86 9.72
C GLY A 177 -8.88 -25.54 9.95
N LYS A 178 -8.55 -26.61 9.20
CA LYS A 178 -7.22 -27.26 9.29
C LYS A 178 -6.13 -26.35 8.76
N ASN A 179 -6.41 -25.62 7.68
CA ASN A 179 -5.49 -24.65 7.11
C ASN A 179 -5.21 -23.49 8.06
N LEU A 180 -6.23 -22.92 8.69
CA LEU A 180 -6.07 -21.87 9.71
C LEU A 180 -5.23 -22.34 10.89
N LYS A 181 -5.53 -23.53 11.44
CA LYS A 181 -4.76 -24.11 12.56
C LYS A 181 -3.29 -24.31 12.21
N ALA A 182 -2.99 -24.81 11.01
CA ALA A 182 -1.63 -24.99 10.53
C ALA A 182 -0.92 -23.64 10.35
N LEU A 183 -1.62 -22.60 9.85
CA LEU A 183 -1.09 -21.26 9.68
C LEU A 183 -0.71 -20.62 11.03
N PHE A 184 -1.61 -20.66 12.02
CA PHE A 184 -1.35 -20.12 13.36
C PHE A 184 -0.31 -20.93 14.15
N SER A 185 -0.03 -22.18 13.77
CA SER A 185 1.05 -22.97 14.37
C SER A 185 2.44 -22.61 13.83
N ASN A 186 2.51 -21.78 12.77
CA ASN A 186 3.76 -21.34 12.17
C ASN A 186 4.24 -20.03 12.82
N GLN A 187 5.16 -20.16 13.78
CA GLN A 187 5.68 -19.02 14.51
C GLN A 187 6.42 -17.99 13.63
N TYR A 188 7.11 -18.43 12.57
CA TYR A 188 7.82 -17.51 11.67
C TYR A 188 6.86 -16.68 10.84
N TRP A 189 5.76 -17.28 10.40
CA TRP A 189 4.68 -16.56 9.75
C TRP A 189 4.08 -15.48 10.69
N ALA A 190 3.81 -15.83 11.95
CA ALA A 190 3.27 -14.88 12.92
C ALA A 190 4.22 -13.69 13.18
N ILE A 191 5.53 -13.94 13.25
CA ILE A 191 6.55 -12.91 13.38
C ILE A 191 6.56 -11.99 12.13
N CYS A 192 6.56 -12.57 10.93
CA CYS A 192 6.55 -11.80 9.68
C CYS A 192 5.27 -10.97 9.53
N LEU A 193 4.12 -11.52 9.94
CA LEU A 193 2.85 -10.81 9.95
C LEU A 193 2.87 -9.62 10.92
N GLY A 194 3.39 -9.83 12.13
CA GLY A 194 3.57 -8.77 13.12
C GLY A 194 4.49 -7.68 12.63
N LEU A 195 5.63 -8.05 12.04
CA LEU A 195 6.57 -7.12 11.45
C LEU A 195 5.93 -6.29 10.33
N TRP A 196 5.19 -6.94 9.42
CA TRP A 196 4.48 -6.26 8.34
C TRP A 196 3.41 -5.29 8.85
N GLY A 197 2.58 -5.72 9.80
CA GLY A 197 1.57 -4.86 10.42
C GLY A 197 2.19 -3.65 11.11
N PHE A 198 3.28 -3.85 11.84
CA PHE A 198 4.02 -2.79 12.50
C PHE A 198 4.65 -1.80 11.50
N MET A 199 5.20 -2.29 10.40
CA MET A 199 5.74 -1.43 9.33
C MET A 199 4.66 -0.53 8.72
N VAL A 200 3.49 -1.08 8.42
CA VAL A 200 2.36 -0.29 7.89
C VAL A 200 1.90 0.73 8.92
N MET A 201 1.83 0.34 10.19
CA MET A 201 1.51 1.24 11.30
C MET A 201 2.51 2.40 11.38
N MET A 202 3.80 2.10 11.43
CA MET A 202 4.89 3.10 11.45
C MET A 202 4.81 4.06 10.25
N SER A 203 4.60 3.54 9.05
CA SER A 203 4.51 4.36 7.84
C SER A 203 3.31 5.33 7.88
N THR A 204 2.15 4.86 8.36
CA THR A 204 0.93 5.68 8.49
C THR A 204 1.11 6.77 9.54
N VAL A 205 1.59 6.40 10.72
CA VAL A 205 1.83 7.32 11.85
C VAL A 205 2.88 8.37 11.47
N SER A 206 4.01 7.94 10.91
CA SER A 206 5.09 8.84 10.49
C SER A 206 4.62 9.87 9.45
N GLY A 207 3.87 9.44 8.42
CA GLY A 207 3.34 10.36 7.41
C GLY A 207 2.40 11.40 7.99
N THR A 208 1.48 10.99 8.87
CA THR A 208 0.51 11.89 9.50
C THR A 208 1.19 12.86 10.47
N ILE A 209 2.06 12.36 11.36
CA ILE A 209 2.80 13.20 12.31
C ILE A 209 3.67 14.22 11.58
N THR A 210 4.35 13.82 10.51
CA THR A 210 5.19 14.74 9.72
C THR A 210 4.36 15.87 9.10
N THR A 211 3.13 15.59 8.68
CA THR A 211 2.21 16.62 8.16
C THR A 211 1.86 17.66 9.25
N TYR A 212 1.46 17.19 10.43
CA TYR A 212 1.15 18.07 11.56
C TYR A 212 2.38 18.85 12.07
N TYR A 213 3.54 18.20 12.09
CA TYR A 213 4.82 18.81 12.43
C TYR A 213 5.15 19.99 11.50
N CYS A 214 5.04 19.79 10.19
CA CYS A 214 5.28 20.87 9.22
C CYS A 214 4.30 22.02 9.38
N LYS A 215 3.02 21.71 9.60
CA LYS A 215 1.96 22.70 9.77
C LYS A 215 2.10 23.53 11.05
N TYR A 216 2.28 22.88 12.20
CA TYR A 216 2.17 23.52 13.53
C TYR A 216 3.53 23.93 14.12
N LEU A 217 4.61 23.21 13.84
CA LEU A 217 5.93 23.53 14.37
C LEU A 217 6.81 24.31 13.39
N LEU A 218 6.81 23.94 12.11
CA LEU A 218 7.60 24.65 11.09
C LEU A 218 6.83 25.79 10.43
N GLY A 219 5.51 25.85 10.56
CA GLY A 219 4.66 26.92 10.02
C GLY A 219 4.45 26.89 8.50
N ASP A 220 4.97 25.87 7.80
CA ASP A 220 4.81 25.71 6.36
C ASP A 220 4.49 24.26 5.97
N GLU A 221 3.26 24.05 5.50
CA GLU A 221 2.79 22.72 5.06
C GLU A 221 3.54 22.18 3.83
N THR A 222 4.18 23.03 3.02
CA THR A 222 4.91 22.59 1.82
C THR A 222 6.20 21.86 2.15
N LEU A 223 6.78 22.12 3.33
CA LEU A 223 7.97 21.43 3.80
C LEU A 223 7.74 19.92 3.95
N TYR A 224 6.48 19.50 4.18
CA TYR A 224 6.11 18.08 4.18
C TYR A 224 6.51 17.38 2.89
N SER A 225 6.21 17.99 1.75
CA SER A 225 6.52 17.41 0.44
C SER A 225 8.02 17.19 0.26
N LEU A 226 8.86 18.12 0.75
CA LEU A 226 10.31 18.04 0.65
C LEU A 226 10.87 16.94 1.57
N ILE A 227 10.43 16.92 2.84
CA ILE A 227 10.85 15.90 3.83
C ILE A 227 10.45 14.51 3.34
N TYR A 228 9.23 14.36 2.86
CA TYR A 228 8.71 13.08 2.38
C TYR A 228 9.40 12.63 1.08
N ALA A 229 9.69 13.57 0.16
CA ALA A 229 10.44 13.27 -1.05
C ALA A 229 11.86 12.79 -0.73
N ALA A 230 12.56 13.44 0.21
CA ALA A 230 13.89 13.02 0.65
C ALA A 230 13.88 11.58 1.23
N GLU A 231 12.90 11.26 2.06
CA GLU A 231 12.68 9.92 2.59
C GLU A 231 12.46 8.88 1.48
N LEU A 232 11.56 9.18 0.53
CA LEU A 232 11.22 8.25 -0.56
C LEU A 232 12.39 8.08 -1.55
N ILE A 233 13.12 9.14 -1.88
CA ILE A 233 14.29 9.05 -2.77
C ILE A 233 15.34 8.15 -2.12
N ALA A 234 15.66 8.37 -0.83
CA ALA A 234 16.59 7.54 -0.10
C ALA A 234 16.14 6.07 -0.07
N GLN A 235 14.85 5.83 0.20
CA GLN A 235 14.26 4.50 0.18
C GLN A 235 14.38 3.83 -1.19
N CYS A 236 14.02 4.52 -2.28
CA CYS A 236 14.08 3.97 -3.63
C CYS A 236 15.50 3.58 -4.04
N VAL A 237 16.49 4.45 -3.76
CA VAL A 237 17.89 4.17 -4.06
C VAL A 237 18.38 2.94 -3.30
N VAL A 238 18.08 2.85 -2.01
CA VAL A 238 18.58 1.75 -1.18
C VAL A 238 17.86 0.44 -1.49
N VAL A 239 16.55 0.45 -1.80
CA VAL A 239 15.81 -0.77 -2.20
C VAL A 239 16.47 -1.48 -3.39
N LEU A 240 17.01 -0.72 -4.37
CA LEU A 240 17.71 -1.29 -5.51
C LEU A 240 19.05 -1.98 -5.12
N ILE A 241 19.68 -1.51 -4.06
CA ILE A 241 20.98 -2.00 -3.59
C ILE A 241 20.81 -3.15 -2.58
N VAL A 242 19.69 -3.20 -1.86
CA VAL A 242 19.40 -4.23 -0.84
C VAL A 242 19.67 -5.66 -1.32
N PRO A 243 19.25 -6.12 -2.52
CA PRO A 243 19.48 -7.50 -2.98
C PRO A 243 20.96 -7.90 -2.95
N MET A 244 21.87 -6.96 -3.28
CA MET A 244 23.33 -7.21 -3.25
C MET A 244 23.85 -7.50 -1.83
N PHE A 245 23.21 -6.95 -0.82
CA PHE A 245 23.58 -7.15 0.59
C PHE A 245 22.88 -8.35 1.23
N VAL A 246 21.74 -8.78 0.69
CA VAL A 246 20.99 -9.95 1.19
C VAL A 246 21.83 -11.21 1.16
N ASP A 247 22.60 -11.43 0.08
CA ASP A 247 23.48 -12.61 -0.06
C ASP A 247 24.60 -12.63 0.98
N ARG A 248 25.09 -11.45 1.40
CA ARG A 248 26.19 -11.34 2.37
C ARG A 248 25.75 -11.34 3.82
N PHE A 249 24.67 -10.63 4.15
CA PHE A 249 24.24 -10.39 5.54
C PHE A 249 23.00 -11.21 5.93
N GLY A 250 22.29 -11.75 4.96
CA GLY A 250 21.00 -12.43 5.15
C GLY A 250 19.83 -11.46 5.38
N LYS A 251 18.62 -11.90 5.01
CA LYS A 251 17.38 -11.10 5.09
C LYS A 251 17.11 -10.60 6.52
N ARG A 252 17.26 -11.47 7.52
CA ARG A 252 17.01 -11.14 8.93
C ARG A 252 17.90 -10.02 9.46
N ASN A 253 19.23 -10.15 9.29
CA ASN A 253 20.17 -9.18 9.85
C ASN A 253 20.02 -7.83 9.16
N LEU A 254 19.80 -7.84 7.84
CA LEU A 254 19.58 -6.62 7.07
C LEU A 254 18.32 -5.87 7.54
N THR A 255 17.22 -6.59 7.81
CA THR A 255 16.02 -6.04 8.41
C THR A 255 16.29 -5.45 9.79
N MET A 256 17.06 -6.13 10.65
CA MET A 256 17.44 -5.64 11.97
C MET A 256 18.25 -4.35 11.89
N TYR A 257 19.25 -4.26 11.00
CA TYR A 257 20.03 -3.03 10.79
C TYR A 257 19.15 -1.89 10.31
N GLY A 258 18.19 -2.17 9.44
CA GLY A 258 17.19 -1.19 9.01
C GLY A 258 16.38 -0.64 10.18
N ILE A 259 15.87 -1.50 11.08
CA ILE A 259 15.13 -1.10 12.28
C ILE A 259 15.98 -0.21 13.19
N PHE A 260 17.22 -0.60 13.48
CA PHE A 260 18.12 0.21 14.31
C PHE A 260 18.37 1.59 13.69
N LEU A 261 18.53 1.66 12.37
CA LEU A 261 18.73 2.95 11.69
C LEU A 261 17.46 3.83 11.76
N VAL A 262 16.25 3.24 11.66
CA VAL A 262 15.00 3.97 11.84
C VAL A 262 14.88 4.52 13.26
N ILE A 263 15.24 3.74 14.29
CA ILE A 263 15.25 4.20 15.69
C ILE A 263 16.25 5.35 15.85
N ALA A 264 17.47 5.21 15.33
CA ALA A 264 18.48 6.26 15.38
C ALA A 264 18.00 7.55 14.68
N ALA A 265 17.31 7.43 13.54
CA ALA A 265 16.72 8.55 12.84
C ALA A 265 15.71 9.32 13.70
N GLN A 266 14.86 8.61 14.45
CA GLN A 266 13.90 9.26 15.37
C GLN A 266 14.61 9.97 16.51
N VAL A 267 15.66 9.38 17.08
CA VAL A 267 16.47 10.03 18.11
C VAL A 267 17.11 11.31 17.59
N VAL A 268 17.69 11.28 16.38
CA VAL A 268 18.26 12.48 15.73
C VAL A 268 17.19 13.57 15.58
N TRP A 269 15.97 13.23 15.16
CA TRP A 269 14.89 14.21 15.06
C TRP A 269 14.52 14.84 16.40
N MET A 270 14.52 14.06 17.49
CA MET A 270 14.21 14.54 18.84
C MET A 270 15.25 15.53 19.40
N VAL A 271 16.49 15.49 18.94
CA VAL A 271 17.57 16.40 19.43
C VAL A 271 17.28 17.87 19.09
N SER A 272 16.73 18.15 17.91
CA SER A 272 16.40 19.52 17.50
C SER A 272 15.14 19.54 16.61
N PRO A 273 13.95 19.46 17.23
CA PRO A 273 12.69 19.30 16.49
C PRO A 273 12.27 20.52 15.67
N LEU A 274 12.82 21.71 15.95
CA LEU A 274 12.52 22.94 15.21
C LEU A 274 13.46 23.19 14.02
N ASN A 275 14.49 22.39 13.87
CA ASN A 275 15.47 22.57 12.80
C ASN A 275 15.10 21.72 11.56
N PHE A 276 14.76 22.40 10.47
CA PHE A 276 14.41 21.76 9.20
C PHE A 276 15.53 20.85 8.67
N THR A 277 16.80 21.25 8.80
CA THR A 277 17.93 20.43 8.33
C THR A 277 18.01 19.10 9.10
N VAL A 278 17.78 19.12 10.41
CA VAL A 278 17.76 17.91 11.24
C VAL A 278 16.59 17.00 10.85
N ALA A 279 15.42 17.58 10.56
CA ALA A 279 14.27 16.83 10.07
C ALA A 279 14.57 16.17 8.70
N MET A 280 15.25 16.87 7.79
CA MET A 280 15.68 16.32 6.49
C MET A 280 16.68 15.17 6.65
N VAL A 281 17.69 15.33 7.49
CA VAL A 281 18.68 14.26 7.78
C VAL A 281 17.98 13.03 8.37
N SER A 282 17.10 13.24 9.34
CA SER A 282 16.29 12.16 9.93
C SER A 282 15.43 11.46 8.87
N ALA A 283 14.80 12.21 7.96
CA ALA A 283 13.99 11.63 6.89
C ALA A 283 14.81 10.75 5.94
N VAL A 284 16.00 11.21 5.54
CA VAL A 284 16.93 10.41 4.71
C VAL A 284 17.36 9.13 5.46
N MET A 285 17.78 9.25 6.72
CA MET A 285 18.15 8.09 7.55
C MET A 285 16.99 7.09 7.68
N ARG A 286 15.77 7.59 7.87
CA ARG A 286 14.55 6.78 7.95
C ARG A 286 14.28 6.07 6.63
N GLY A 287 14.39 6.76 5.49
CA GLY A 287 14.27 6.17 4.15
C GLY A 287 15.28 5.02 3.92
N ILE A 288 16.54 5.23 4.29
CA ILE A 288 17.60 4.20 4.21
C ILE A 288 17.24 3.00 5.10
N GLY A 289 16.78 3.24 6.33
CA GLY A 289 16.46 2.18 7.30
C GLY A 289 15.21 1.39 6.95
N VAL A 290 14.20 2.02 6.34
CA VAL A 290 12.95 1.37 5.95
C VAL A 290 13.10 0.53 4.68
N ALA A 291 14.05 0.85 3.79
CA ALA A 291 14.26 0.15 2.53
C ALA A 291 14.50 -1.37 2.69
N PRO A 292 15.41 -1.85 3.59
CA PRO A 292 15.59 -3.29 3.81
C PRO A 292 14.32 -3.99 4.30
N LEU A 293 13.49 -3.32 5.09
CA LEU A 293 12.24 -3.88 5.58
C LEU A 293 11.28 -4.16 4.42
N TRP A 294 11.08 -3.18 3.54
CA TRP A 294 10.22 -3.36 2.35
C TRP A 294 10.75 -4.43 1.41
N ALA A 295 12.07 -4.50 1.20
CA ALA A 295 12.67 -5.46 0.28
C ALA A 295 12.66 -6.89 0.83
N CYS A 296 12.81 -7.10 2.15
CA CYS A 296 13.01 -8.42 2.75
C CYS A 296 11.73 -9.06 3.31
N VAL A 297 10.70 -8.27 3.68
CA VAL A 297 9.50 -8.83 4.36
C VAL A 297 8.75 -9.83 3.50
N PHE A 298 8.46 -9.53 2.24
CA PHE A 298 7.74 -10.47 1.36
C PHE A 298 8.55 -11.76 1.08
N PRO A 299 9.85 -11.70 0.77
CA PRO A 299 10.70 -12.90 0.73
C PRO A 299 10.72 -13.69 2.04
N MET A 300 10.72 -13.03 3.21
CA MET A 300 10.65 -13.74 4.51
C MET A 300 9.29 -14.40 4.74
N ILE A 301 8.21 -13.78 4.28
CA ILE A 301 6.86 -14.37 4.30
C ILE A 301 6.84 -15.63 3.42
N ALA A 302 7.46 -15.59 2.23
CA ALA A 302 7.59 -16.76 1.35
C ALA A 302 8.39 -17.89 2.01
N ASP A 303 9.56 -17.56 2.60
CA ASP A 303 10.38 -18.54 3.35
C ASP A 303 9.58 -19.17 4.51
N SER A 304 8.71 -18.39 5.15
CA SER A 304 7.83 -18.92 6.22
C SER A 304 6.79 -19.92 5.69
N ALA A 305 6.38 -19.80 4.42
CA ALA A 305 5.50 -20.76 3.77
C ALA A 305 6.19 -22.12 3.58
N GLU A 306 7.46 -22.10 3.15
CA GLU A 306 8.27 -23.32 3.00
C GLU A 306 8.46 -24.02 4.34
N PHE A 307 8.77 -23.27 5.41
CA PHE A 307 8.84 -23.81 6.77
C PHE A 307 7.50 -24.41 7.23
N GLY A 308 6.39 -23.74 6.94
CA GLY A 308 5.04 -24.24 7.21
C GLY A 308 4.78 -25.56 6.51
N GLN A 309 5.13 -25.68 5.24
CA GLN A 309 5.02 -26.90 4.45
C GLN A 309 5.89 -28.04 5.03
N TRP A 310 7.13 -27.74 5.42
CA TRP A 310 8.01 -28.72 6.05
C TRP A 310 7.42 -29.26 7.37
N LYS A 311 6.82 -28.39 8.18
CA LYS A 311 6.28 -28.75 9.50
C LYS A 311 4.92 -29.45 9.43
N THR A 312 4.04 -29.04 8.51
CA THR A 312 2.63 -29.48 8.48
C THR A 312 2.29 -30.35 7.28
N HIS A 313 3.23 -30.52 6.33
CA HIS A 313 3.03 -31.19 5.04
C HIS A 313 1.89 -30.62 4.19
N VAL A 314 1.42 -29.41 4.50
CA VAL A 314 0.37 -28.70 3.75
C VAL A 314 0.94 -27.41 3.18
N ARG A 315 0.88 -27.25 1.87
CA ARG A 315 1.31 -26.02 1.20
C ARG A 315 0.18 -24.99 1.20
N GLN A 316 0.46 -23.77 1.70
CA GLN A 316 -0.57 -22.74 1.96
C GLN A 316 -0.18 -21.36 1.41
N ASP A 317 0.51 -21.29 0.26
CA ASP A 317 1.04 -20.03 -0.29
C ASP A 317 -0.01 -18.91 -0.35
N GLY A 318 -1.20 -19.18 -0.90
CA GLY A 318 -2.26 -18.18 -1.03
C GLY A 318 -2.78 -17.65 0.31
N MET A 319 -2.86 -18.50 1.32
CA MET A 319 -3.41 -18.15 2.63
C MET A 319 -2.42 -17.32 3.47
N ILE A 320 -1.13 -17.60 3.32
CA ILE A 320 -0.04 -16.87 3.98
C ILE A 320 0.01 -15.41 3.49
N PHE A 321 -0.08 -15.19 2.18
CA PHE A 321 -0.10 -13.83 1.61
C PHE A 321 -1.43 -13.10 1.85
N SER A 322 -2.55 -13.80 1.88
CA SER A 322 -3.84 -13.20 2.24
C SER A 322 -3.84 -12.66 3.67
N ALA A 323 -3.25 -13.43 4.59
CA ALA A 323 -3.15 -12.99 5.98
C ALA A 323 -2.20 -11.78 6.14
N ALA A 324 -1.14 -11.67 5.32
CA ALA A 324 -0.31 -10.47 5.28
C ALA A 324 -1.12 -9.23 4.85
N SER A 325 -2.04 -9.37 3.90
CA SER A 325 -2.97 -8.30 3.52
C SER A 325 -3.86 -7.87 4.69
N VAL A 326 -4.42 -8.83 5.45
CA VAL A 326 -5.19 -8.54 6.67
C VAL A 326 -4.34 -7.81 7.70
N GLY A 327 -3.09 -8.23 7.93
CA GLY A 327 -2.15 -7.57 8.85
C GLY A 327 -1.91 -6.11 8.50
N SER A 328 -1.76 -5.79 7.20
CA SER A 328 -1.60 -4.40 6.75
C SER A 328 -2.85 -3.55 7.00
N LYS A 329 -4.03 -4.09 6.79
CA LYS A 329 -5.30 -3.39 7.03
C LYS A 329 -5.55 -3.13 8.51
N VAL A 330 -5.26 -4.12 9.36
CA VAL A 330 -5.36 -3.98 10.83
C VAL A 330 -4.34 -2.93 11.32
N GLY A 331 -3.08 -3.02 10.89
CA GLY A 331 -2.04 -2.04 11.25
C GLY A 331 -2.40 -0.61 10.83
N GLY A 332 -2.86 -0.44 9.59
CA GLY A 332 -3.32 0.86 9.10
C GLY A 332 -4.57 1.39 9.82
N GLY A 333 -5.51 0.51 10.16
CA GLY A 333 -6.72 0.86 10.91
C GLY A 333 -6.42 1.32 12.34
N LEU A 334 -5.59 0.57 13.06
CA LEU A 334 -5.15 0.92 14.43
C LEU A 334 -4.39 2.25 14.44
N SER A 335 -3.53 2.50 13.45
CA SER A 335 -2.81 3.76 13.32
C SER A 335 -3.75 4.95 13.14
N SER A 336 -4.71 4.80 12.20
CA SER A 336 -5.67 5.88 11.91
C SER A 336 -6.58 6.16 13.10
N ALA A 337 -6.98 5.14 13.86
CA ALA A 337 -7.75 5.30 15.08
C ALA A 337 -6.92 5.97 16.19
N GLY A 338 -5.65 5.56 16.38
CA GLY A 338 -4.77 6.14 17.39
C GLY A 338 -4.40 7.61 17.15
N ILE A 339 -4.33 8.03 15.88
CA ILE A 339 -4.06 9.44 15.52
C ILE A 339 -5.34 10.29 15.64
N GLY A 340 -6.52 9.69 15.48
CA GLY A 340 -7.81 10.40 15.60
C GLY A 340 -8.32 10.57 17.03
N LEU A 341 -7.68 9.92 18.01
CA LEU A 341 -7.91 10.07 19.45
C LEU A 341 -7.04 11.19 20.02
#